data_60a096fcfd27153e29a2c98422676233
#
_entry.id   60a096fcfd27153e29a2c98422676233
#
_cell.length_a   1.000
_cell.length_b   1.000
_cell.length_c   1.000
_cell.angle_alpha   90.00
_cell.angle_beta   90.00
_cell.angle_gamma   90.00
#
_symmetry.space_group_name_H-M   'P 1'
#
loop_
_entity.id
_entity.type
_entity.pdbx_description
1 polymer ?
#
loop_
_entity_poly.entity_id
_entity_poly.type
_entity_poly.pdbx_seq_one_letter_code
_entity_poly.pdbx_strand_id
1 'polypeptide(L)'
;MDAGDHLDAAWEALDAEETEIAAAHARKALTLAPDEIDAYALLAEIGATAAEKQALLREAVRIGTQEWSQCFKKPSETSFWLSLGTRPYMRAVHSLAIVLWDTGAPDKRLEAVGFARHLLRLNPNDNQGMRFLLLAWLPIVDQWDAAAKIARRFARDGRTETTYWHALHLFRAGLSQADEFLTAAIAINPHVPAMLASKRQPMMPPGDTVAFRSPEEAQAYAHMAHEAWRATPKATAWLKTVAAR
;
A
#
# COMPACT_ATOMS: atom_id res chain seq x y z
N MET A 1 -21.83 2.28 28.60
CA MET A 1 -20.90 2.19 27.45
C MET A 1 -21.29 3.27 26.46
N ASP A 2 -20.40 4.18 26.18
CA ASP A 2 -20.54 5.16 25.11
C ASP A 2 -20.05 4.62 23.76
N ALA A 3 -19.96 5.46 22.72
CA ALA A 3 -19.55 5.00 21.40
C ALA A 3 -18.09 4.51 21.38
N GLY A 4 -17.21 5.19 22.13
CA GLY A 4 -15.80 4.80 22.25
C GLY A 4 -15.65 3.45 22.96
N ASP A 5 -16.34 3.25 24.08
CA ASP A 5 -16.35 1.96 24.80
C ASP A 5 -16.78 0.81 23.89
N HIS A 6 -17.78 1.05 23.02
CA HIS A 6 -18.23 0.05 22.06
C HIS A 6 -17.20 -0.17 20.95
N LEU A 7 -16.50 0.86 20.50
CA LEU A 7 -15.45 0.71 19.50
C LEU A 7 -14.26 -0.09 20.04
N ASP A 8 -13.82 0.21 21.26
CA ASP A 8 -12.74 -0.54 21.93
C ASP A 8 -13.11 -2.03 22.07
N ALA A 9 -14.33 -2.30 22.55
CA ALA A 9 -14.85 -3.68 22.64
C ALA A 9 -14.96 -4.37 21.27
N ALA A 10 -15.22 -3.61 20.20
CA ALA A 10 -15.23 -4.17 18.84
C ALA A 10 -13.83 -4.58 18.37
N TRP A 11 -12.81 -3.77 18.65
CA TRP A 11 -11.43 -4.12 18.33
C TRP A 11 -10.94 -5.31 19.16
N GLU A 12 -11.21 -5.37 20.45
CA GLU A 12 -10.87 -6.50 21.32
C GLU A 12 -11.51 -7.80 20.82
N ALA A 13 -12.79 -7.76 20.44
CA ALA A 13 -13.49 -8.93 19.89
C ALA A 13 -12.92 -9.35 18.53
N LEU A 14 -12.50 -8.40 17.68
CA LEU A 14 -11.87 -8.70 16.40
C LEU A 14 -10.51 -9.38 16.60
N ASP A 15 -9.70 -8.89 17.53
CA ASP A 15 -8.40 -9.50 17.88
C ASP A 15 -8.56 -10.92 18.47
N ALA A 16 -9.72 -11.18 19.12
CA ALA A 16 -10.11 -12.53 19.59
C ALA A 16 -10.75 -13.43 18.52
N GLU A 17 -10.81 -12.97 17.27
CA GLU A 17 -11.49 -13.64 16.14
C GLU A 17 -13.02 -13.81 16.35
N GLU A 18 -13.62 -13.06 17.27
CA GLU A 18 -15.06 -13.06 17.58
C GLU A 18 -15.83 -12.07 16.66
N THR A 19 -15.82 -12.33 15.36
CA THR A 19 -16.27 -11.40 14.32
C THR A 19 -17.72 -10.93 14.47
N GLU A 20 -18.63 -11.78 14.93
CA GLU A 20 -20.05 -11.41 15.14
C GLU A 20 -20.20 -10.43 16.32
N ILE A 21 -19.45 -10.64 17.40
CA ILE A 21 -19.43 -9.77 18.58
C ILE A 21 -18.82 -8.41 18.18
N ALA A 22 -17.70 -8.42 17.47
CA ALA A 22 -17.07 -7.23 16.92
C ALA A 22 -18.04 -6.41 16.06
N ALA A 23 -18.75 -7.07 15.14
CA ALA A 23 -19.74 -6.42 14.29
C ALA A 23 -20.93 -5.83 15.09
N ALA A 24 -21.39 -6.52 16.13
CA ALA A 24 -22.47 -6.02 16.99
C ALA A 24 -22.05 -4.75 17.74
N HIS A 25 -20.85 -4.74 18.31
CA HIS A 25 -20.27 -3.57 18.98
C HIS A 25 -20.05 -2.41 18.02
N ALA A 26 -19.49 -2.63 16.83
CA ALA A 26 -19.28 -1.59 15.83
C ALA A 26 -20.60 -0.96 15.37
N ARG A 27 -21.66 -1.76 15.14
CA ARG A 27 -23.01 -1.22 14.82
C ARG A 27 -23.59 -0.41 15.98
N LYS A 28 -23.32 -0.82 17.22
CA LYS A 28 -23.77 -0.07 18.39
C LYS A 28 -23.05 1.26 18.51
N ALA A 29 -21.74 1.30 18.25
CA ALA A 29 -20.97 2.54 18.18
C ALA A 29 -21.58 3.50 17.16
N LEU A 30 -21.91 3.04 15.93
CA LEU A 30 -22.55 3.86 14.90
C LEU A 30 -23.98 4.32 15.27
N THR A 31 -24.69 3.59 16.14
CA THR A 31 -25.99 4.05 16.63
C THR A 31 -25.82 5.24 17.57
N LEU A 32 -24.73 5.30 18.32
CA LEU A 32 -24.42 6.36 19.29
C LEU A 32 -23.68 7.53 18.64
N ALA A 33 -22.77 7.25 17.72
CA ALA A 33 -21.99 8.21 16.95
C ALA A 33 -21.98 7.80 15.47
N PRO A 34 -22.92 8.31 14.65
CA PRO A 34 -23.04 7.94 13.23
C PRO A 34 -21.87 8.38 12.36
N ASP A 35 -20.98 9.20 12.86
CA ASP A 35 -19.77 9.71 12.19
C ASP A 35 -18.48 9.03 12.66
N GLU A 36 -18.58 7.91 13.40
CA GLU A 36 -17.42 7.17 13.89
C GLU A 36 -16.72 6.40 12.74
N ILE A 37 -15.61 6.94 12.26
CA ILE A 37 -14.88 6.46 11.09
C ILE A 37 -14.37 5.02 11.29
N ASP A 38 -13.80 4.73 12.47
CA ASP A 38 -13.22 3.40 12.74
C ASP A 38 -14.28 2.30 12.81
N ALA A 39 -15.50 2.62 13.23
CA ALA A 39 -16.58 1.64 13.23
C ALA A 39 -16.98 1.22 11.81
N TYR A 40 -17.00 2.14 10.85
CA TYR A 40 -17.19 1.80 9.42
C TYR A 40 -16.03 0.97 8.87
N ALA A 41 -14.79 1.32 9.21
CA ALA A 41 -13.61 0.60 8.76
C ALA A 41 -13.58 -0.84 9.31
N LEU A 42 -13.91 -1.03 10.58
CA LEU A 42 -14.01 -2.33 11.23
C LEU A 42 -15.12 -3.20 10.61
N LEU A 43 -16.29 -2.64 10.37
CA LEU A 43 -17.38 -3.36 9.68
C LEU A 43 -16.98 -3.75 8.25
N ALA A 44 -16.20 -2.93 7.55
CA ALA A 44 -15.69 -3.28 6.24
C ALA A 44 -14.67 -4.43 6.29
N GLU A 45 -13.92 -4.59 7.36
CA GLU A 45 -12.98 -5.69 7.57
C GLU A 45 -13.69 -7.01 7.82
N ILE A 46 -14.77 -7.00 8.59
CA ILE A 46 -15.51 -8.17 9.09
C ILE A 46 -16.39 -8.86 8.04
N GLY A 47 -15.95 -9.23 6.95
CA GLY A 47 -16.69 -10.21 6.15
C GLY A 47 -17.80 -9.69 5.25
N ALA A 48 -17.95 -8.39 5.07
CA ALA A 48 -18.82 -7.82 4.06
C ALA A 48 -18.41 -8.29 2.64
N THR A 49 -19.35 -8.31 1.72
CA THR A 49 -19.05 -8.48 0.30
C THR A 49 -18.15 -7.34 -0.19
N ALA A 50 -17.44 -7.52 -1.31
CA ALA A 50 -16.60 -6.47 -1.88
C ALA A 50 -17.37 -5.15 -2.11
N ALA A 51 -18.65 -5.23 -2.49
CA ALA A 51 -19.51 -4.05 -2.67
C ALA A 51 -19.83 -3.35 -1.34
N GLU A 52 -20.15 -4.12 -0.30
CA GLU A 52 -20.43 -3.60 1.05
C GLU A 52 -19.17 -3.00 1.67
N LYS A 53 -18.02 -3.70 1.58
CA LYS A 53 -16.72 -3.16 2.01
C LYS A 53 -16.45 -1.80 1.38
N GLN A 54 -16.62 -1.70 0.05
CA GLN A 54 -16.43 -0.45 -0.65
C GLN A 54 -17.41 0.63 -0.18
N ALA A 55 -18.69 0.29 0.05
CA ALA A 55 -19.69 1.27 0.50
C ALA A 55 -19.36 1.83 1.91
N LEU A 56 -19.03 0.94 2.86
CA LEU A 56 -18.65 1.30 4.22
C LEU A 56 -17.38 2.18 4.24
N LEU A 57 -16.36 1.79 3.50
CA LEU A 57 -15.10 2.56 3.43
C LEU A 57 -15.29 3.92 2.72
N ARG A 58 -16.17 4.01 1.72
CA ARG A 58 -16.51 5.30 1.10
C ARG A 58 -17.19 6.24 2.09
N GLU A 59 -18.07 5.72 2.94
CA GLU A 59 -18.71 6.52 3.96
C GLU A 59 -17.69 6.99 5.01
N ALA A 60 -16.83 6.12 5.51
CA ALA A 60 -15.72 6.47 6.39
C ALA A 60 -14.84 7.58 5.80
N VAL A 61 -14.45 7.44 4.52
CA VAL A 61 -13.65 8.44 3.81
C VAL A 61 -14.41 9.75 3.60
N ARG A 62 -15.71 9.70 3.32
CA ARG A 62 -16.56 10.89 3.17
C ARG A 62 -16.60 11.70 4.47
N ILE A 63 -16.86 11.03 5.59
CA ILE A 63 -16.91 11.64 6.94
C ILE A 63 -15.57 12.29 7.25
N GLY A 64 -14.48 11.54 7.20
CA GLY A 64 -13.15 12.09 7.53
C GLY A 64 -12.67 13.15 6.54
N THR A 65 -13.08 13.09 5.26
CA THR A 65 -12.80 14.18 4.30
C THR A 65 -13.49 15.47 4.70
N GLN A 66 -14.73 15.39 5.16
CA GLN A 66 -15.47 16.55 5.66
C GLN A 66 -14.81 17.14 6.93
N GLU A 67 -14.47 16.28 7.87
CA GLU A 67 -13.83 16.66 9.15
C GLU A 67 -12.48 17.34 8.92
N TRP A 68 -11.61 16.73 8.08
CA TRP A 68 -10.21 17.14 7.92
C TRP A 68 -9.96 18.04 6.70
N SER A 69 -10.98 18.47 5.98
CA SER A 69 -10.86 19.23 4.71
C SER A 69 -9.95 20.46 4.78
N GLN A 70 -9.95 21.17 5.90
CA GLN A 70 -9.10 22.36 6.10
C GLN A 70 -7.62 21.97 6.27
N CYS A 71 -7.34 20.85 6.93
CA CYS A 71 -5.98 20.35 7.13
C CYS A 71 -5.33 19.89 5.81
N PHE A 72 -6.11 19.47 4.82
CA PHE A 72 -5.59 19.06 3.52
C PHE A 72 -5.00 20.21 2.69
N LYS A 73 -5.35 21.45 3.00
CA LYS A 73 -4.82 22.65 2.31
C LYS A 73 -3.37 22.92 2.65
N LYS A 74 -2.94 22.54 3.87
CA LYS A 74 -1.59 22.76 4.38
C LYS A 74 -1.07 21.52 5.13
N PRO A 75 -0.87 20.40 4.44
CA PRO A 75 -0.49 19.14 5.08
C PRO A 75 0.89 19.17 5.74
N SER A 76 1.76 20.11 5.37
CA SER A 76 3.09 20.29 5.98
C SER A 76 3.04 20.98 7.35
N GLU A 77 2.00 21.75 7.65
CA GLU A 77 1.82 22.43 8.94
C GLU A 77 1.17 21.52 9.99
N THR A 78 0.43 20.53 9.55
CA THR A 78 -0.16 19.49 10.39
C THR A 78 0.60 18.20 10.15
N SER A 79 1.33 17.74 11.16
CA SER A 79 1.90 16.37 11.12
C SER A 79 0.76 15.35 11.18
N PHE A 80 0.06 15.19 10.05
CA PHE A 80 -1.19 14.43 9.96
C PHE A 80 -1.02 13.01 10.54
N TRP A 81 0.10 12.35 10.25
CA TRP A 81 0.42 11.05 10.82
C TRP A 81 0.65 11.07 12.33
N LEU A 82 1.18 12.15 12.89
CA LEU A 82 1.51 12.25 14.33
C LEU A 82 0.27 12.51 15.19
N SER A 83 -0.80 13.01 14.59
CA SER A 83 -2.09 13.17 15.27
C SER A 83 -2.83 11.84 15.32
N LEU A 84 -3.09 11.30 16.50
CA LEU A 84 -3.82 10.04 16.67
C LEU A 84 -5.24 10.13 16.10
N GLY A 85 -5.92 11.26 16.26
CA GLY A 85 -7.29 11.46 15.77
C GLY A 85 -7.44 11.42 14.25
N THR A 86 -6.34 11.59 13.47
CA THR A 86 -6.40 11.50 12.01
C THR A 86 -6.21 10.06 11.47
N ARG A 87 -5.73 9.16 12.33
CA ARG A 87 -5.41 7.78 11.91
C ARG A 87 -6.61 6.97 11.45
N PRO A 88 -7.81 7.08 12.05
CA PRO A 88 -9.02 6.46 11.53
C PRO A 88 -9.26 6.77 10.05
N TYR A 89 -9.22 8.05 9.69
CA TYR A 89 -9.33 8.48 8.30
C TYR A 89 -8.24 7.88 7.40
N MET A 90 -6.99 7.90 7.85
CA MET A 90 -5.87 7.37 7.07
C MET A 90 -6.00 5.85 6.86
N ARG A 91 -6.49 5.10 7.86
CA ARG A 91 -6.80 3.67 7.70
C ARG A 91 -7.91 3.44 6.68
N ALA A 92 -9.01 4.16 6.81
CA ALA A 92 -10.15 4.06 5.90
C ALA A 92 -9.75 4.35 4.44
N VAL A 93 -8.97 5.40 4.19
CA VAL A 93 -8.46 5.72 2.85
C VAL A 93 -7.53 4.64 2.32
N HIS A 94 -6.65 4.08 3.17
CA HIS A 94 -5.75 2.99 2.80
C HIS A 94 -6.53 1.73 2.38
N SER A 95 -7.47 1.30 3.22
CA SER A 95 -8.30 0.12 2.96
C SER A 95 -9.17 0.31 1.71
N LEU A 96 -9.73 1.52 1.51
CA LEU A 96 -10.50 1.83 0.30
C LEU A 96 -9.63 1.75 -0.95
N ALA A 97 -8.40 2.26 -0.90
CA ALA A 97 -7.48 2.17 -2.03
C ALA A 97 -7.20 0.71 -2.43
N ILE A 98 -6.98 -0.18 -1.46
CA ILE A 98 -6.76 -1.61 -1.71
C ILE A 98 -8.03 -2.25 -2.31
N VAL A 99 -9.19 -2.06 -1.69
CA VAL A 99 -10.47 -2.64 -2.17
C VAL A 99 -10.77 -2.19 -3.60
N LEU A 100 -10.53 -0.93 -3.94
CA LEU A 100 -10.71 -0.42 -5.29
C LEU A 100 -9.71 -1.04 -6.28
N TRP A 101 -8.45 -1.16 -5.89
CA TRP A 101 -7.42 -1.77 -6.74
C TRP A 101 -7.75 -3.22 -7.08
N ASP A 102 -8.21 -3.99 -6.10
CA ASP A 102 -8.52 -5.42 -6.22
C ASP A 102 -9.73 -5.71 -7.12
N THR A 103 -10.56 -4.70 -7.41
CA THR A 103 -11.64 -4.87 -8.41
C THR A 103 -11.11 -5.16 -9.81
N GLY A 104 -9.87 -4.78 -10.11
CA GLY A 104 -9.28 -4.89 -11.44
C GLY A 104 -9.79 -3.88 -12.47
N ALA A 105 -10.88 -3.16 -12.20
CA ALA A 105 -11.48 -2.20 -13.12
C ALA A 105 -10.57 -0.98 -13.34
N PRO A 106 -10.31 -0.55 -14.59
CA PRO A 106 -9.34 0.50 -14.88
C PRO A 106 -9.64 1.85 -14.19
N ASP A 107 -10.91 2.25 -14.13
CA ASP A 107 -11.36 3.46 -13.45
C ASP A 107 -11.13 3.37 -11.94
N LYS A 108 -11.40 2.21 -11.33
CA LYS A 108 -11.17 1.95 -9.90
C LYS A 108 -9.69 1.92 -9.55
N ARG A 109 -8.86 1.34 -10.41
CA ARG A 109 -7.39 1.38 -10.24
C ARG A 109 -6.84 2.80 -10.29
N LEU A 110 -7.34 3.67 -11.18
CA LEU A 110 -6.95 5.07 -11.19
C LEU A 110 -7.42 5.82 -9.93
N GLU A 111 -8.61 5.53 -9.43
CA GLU A 111 -9.12 6.07 -8.18
C GLU A 111 -8.26 5.62 -6.99
N ALA A 112 -7.89 4.32 -6.92
CA ALA A 112 -7.00 3.75 -5.90
C ALA A 112 -5.64 4.46 -5.87
N VAL A 113 -5.03 4.69 -7.03
CA VAL A 113 -3.79 5.47 -7.16
C VAL A 113 -3.99 6.90 -6.64
N GLY A 114 -5.14 7.52 -6.88
CA GLY A 114 -5.48 8.83 -6.34
C GLY A 114 -5.47 8.87 -4.82
N PHE A 115 -6.08 7.88 -4.16
CA PHE A 115 -6.09 7.73 -2.71
C PHE A 115 -4.70 7.44 -2.13
N ALA A 116 -3.93 6.55 -2.74
CA ALA A 116 -2.57 6.28 -2.31
C ALA A 116 -1.66 7.51 -2.39
N ARG A 117 -1.79 8.32 -3.45
CA ARG A 117 -1.09 9.62 -3.57
C ARG A 117 -1.55 10.63 -2.52
N HIS A 118 -2.84 10.64 -2.21
CA HIS A 118 -3.37 11.50 -1.17
C HIS A 118 -2.75 11.18 0.19
N LEU A 119 -2.68 9.91 0.56
CA LEU A 119 -2.03 9.47 1.80
C LEU A 119 -0.53 9.81 1.83
N LEU A 120 0.20 9.58 0.73
CA LEU A 120 1.62 9.92 0.66
C LEU A 120 1.87 11.44 0.77
N ARG A 121 0.90 12.29 0.39
CA ARG A 121 0.95 13.73 0.58
C ARG A 121 0.69 14.13 2.04
N LEU A 122 -0.25 13.46 2.71
CA LEU A 122 -0.59 13.70 4.12
C LEU A 122 0.50 13.17 5.08
N ASN A 123 1.22 12.15 4.66
CA ASN A 123 2.29 11.50 5.40
C ASN A 123 3.55 11.41 4.54
N PRO A 124 4.31 12.52 4.39
CA PRO A 124 5.47 12.57 3.50
C PRO A 124 6.59 11.58 3.85
N ASN A 125 6.69 11.17 5.12
CA ASN A 125 7.63 10.15 5.59
C ASN A 125 7.17 8.73 5.26
N ASP A 126 5.93 8.59 4.80
CA ASP A 126 5.34 7.33 4.36
C ASP A 126 5.38 6.20 5.38
N ASN A 127 4.98 6.49 6.62
CA ASN A 127 4.90 5.48 7.69
C ASN A 127 3.87 4.38 7.40
N GLN A 128 2.95 4.59 6.44
CA GLN A 128 1.96 3.61 6.00
C GLN A 128 2.41 2.75 4.80
N GLY A 129 3.57 3.03 4.20
CA GLY A 129 4.09 2.26 3.09
C GLY A 129 3.41 2.49 1.75
N MET A 130 2.72 3.63 1.55
CA MET A 130 2.03 3.94 0.29
C MET A 130 2.95 3.97 -0.92
N ARG A 131 4.25 4.26 -0.73
CA ARG A 131 5.24 4.21 -1.80
C ARG A 131 5.34 2.82 -2.43
N PHE A 132 5.21 1.76 -1.64
CA PHE A 132 5.32 0.38 -2.15
C PHE A 132 4.14 0.05 -3.06
N LEU A 133 2.92 0.39 -2.65
CA LEU A 133 1.73 0.24 -3.48
C LEU A 133 1.83 1.08 -4.76
N LEU A 134 2.21 2.35 -4.64
CA LEU A 134 2.34 3.25 -5.78
C LEU A 134 3.41 2.77 -6.77
N LEU A 135 4.55 2.26 -6.30
CA LEU A 135 5.59 1.71 -7.16
C LEU A 135 5.10 0.50 -7.96
N ALA A 136 4.24 -0.35 -7.35
CA ALA A 136 3.64 -1.49 -8.04
C ALA A 136 2.49 -1.08 -8.97
N TRP A 137 1.63 -0.15 -8.54
CA TRP A 137 0.38 0.18 -9.23
C TRP A 137 0.56 1.13 -10.42
N LEU A 138 1.45 2.12 -10.28
CA LEU A 138 1.65 3.14 -11.33
C LEU A 138 2.10 2.57 -12.67
N PRO A 139 3.02 1.59 -12.75
CA PRO A 139 3.35 0.91 -14.00
C PRO A 139 2.17 0.22 -14.68
N ILE A 140 1.26 -0.38 -13.89
CA ILE A 140 0.08 -1.10 -14.39
C ILE A 140 -0.93 -0.15 -15.03
N VAL A 141 -1.02 1.08 -14.54
CA VAL A 141 -1.87 2.14 -15.11
C VAL A 141 -1.10 3.08 -16.06
N ASP A 142 0.03 2.61 -16.59
CA ASP A 142 0.90 3.31 -17.56
C ASP A 142 1.42 4.68 -17.08
N GLN A 143 1.63 4.84 -15.77
CA GLN A 143 2.17 6.09 -15.18
C GLN A 143 3.63 5.92 -14.72
N TRP A 144 4.48 5.43 -15.60
CA TRP A 144 5.89 5.11 -15.32
C TRP A 144 6.71 6.29 -14.80
N ASP A 145 6.50 7.49 -15.35
CA ASP A 145 7.22 8.70 -14.90
C ASP A 145 6.90 9.06 -13.46
N ALA A 146 5.66 8.86 -13.04
CA ALA A 146 5.26 9.08 -11.66
C ALA A 146 5.89 8.04 -10.72
N ALA A 147 5.94 6.77 -11.13
CA ALA A 147 6.64 5.72 -10.40
C ALA A 147 8.14 6.02 -10.26
N ALA A 148 8.80 6.46 -11.35
CA ALA A 148 10.21 6.84 -11.35
C ALA A 148 10.52 7.98 -10.35
N LYS A 149 9.62 8.98 -10.23
CA LYS A 149 9.76 10.06 -9.25
C LYS A 149 9.71 9.54 -7.81
N ILE A 150 8.81 8.60 -7.52
CA ILE A 150 8.69 7.97 -6.19
C ILE A 150 9.92 7.12 -5.93
N ALA A 151 10.33 6.25 -6.85
CA ALA A 151 11.51 5.41 -6.70
C ALA A 151 12.77 6.24 -6.40
N ARG A 152 12.98 7.35 -7.13
CA ARG A 152 14.10 8.27 -6.89
C ARG A 152 14.02 8.96 -5.53
N ARG A 153 12.81 9.39 -5.10
CA ARG A 153 12.61 10.03 -3.80
C ARG A 153 13.03 9.14 -2.65
N PHE A 154 12.75 7.84 -2.73
CA PHE A 154 13.03 6.87 -1.69
C PHE A 154 14.23 5.94 -1.99
N ALA A 155 15.03 6.24 -3.02
CA ALA A 155 16.14 5.39 -3.47
C ALA A 155 17.21 5.10 -2.39
N ARG A 156 17.26 5.88 -1.31
CA ARG A 156 18.25 5.75 -0.24
C ARG A 156 17.66 5.17 1.06
N ASP A 157 16.42 4.66 1.04
CA ASP A 157 15.80 4.09 2.24
C ASP A 157 16.30 2.67 2.59
N GLY A 158 17.10 2.06 1.71
CA GLY A 158 17.70 0.75 1.90
C GLY A 158 16.73 -0.43 1.82
N ARG A 159 15.54 -0.19 1.28
CA ARG A 159 14.52 -1.23 1.13
C ARG A 159 14.66 -1.98 -0.19
N THR A 160 14.38 -3.26 -0.16
CA THR A 160 14.37 -4.12 -1.35
C THR A 160 13.49 -3.52 -2.45
N GLU A 161 12.27 -3.14 -2.13
CA GLU A 161 11.30 -2.64 -3.08
C GLU A 161 11.80 -1.38 -3.80
N THR A 162 12.17 -0.36 -3.04
CA THR A 162 12.55 0.95 -3.60
C THR A 162 13.82 0.87 -4.43
N THR A 163 14.79 0.07 -4.02
CA THR A 163 16.08 -0.06 -4.75
C THR A 163 15.92 -0.82 -6.07
N TYR A 164 15.19 -1.92 -6.08
CA TYR A 164 14.92 -2.67 -7.32
C TYR A 164 14.01 -1.90 -8.28
N TRP A 165 12.98 -1.20 -7.78
CA TRP A 165 12.16 -0.33 -8.61
C TRP A 165 12.98 0.81 -9.20
N HIS A 166 13.89 1.41 -8.43
CA HIS A 166 14.75 2.46 -8.93
C HIS A 166 15.67 1.96 -10.05
N ALA A 167 16.31 0.80 -9.87
CA ALA A 167 17.14 0.17 -10.88
C ALA A 167 16.34 -0.11 -12.17
N LEU A 168 15.12 -0.65 -12.07
CA LEU A 168 14.25 -0.91 -13.23
C LEU A 168 13.90 0.38 -13.98
N HIS A 169 13.61 1.46 -13.27
CA HIS A 169 13.33 2.76 -13.91
C HIS A 169 14.52 3.34 -14.64
N LEU A 170 15.72 3.23 -14.06
CA LEU A 170 16.96 3.64 -14.73
C LEU A 170 17.22 2.82 -15.99
N PHE A 171 17.00 1.51 -15.93
CA PHE A 171 17.13 0.62 -17.09
C PHE A 171 16.14 1.00 -18.20
N ARG A 172 14.87 1.22 -17.87
CA ARG A 172 13.85 1.68 -18.83
C ARG A 172 14.20 3.00 -19.50
N ALA A 173 14.81 3.91 -18.74
CA ALA A 173 15.27 5.20 -19.25
C ALA A 173 16.57 5.13 -20.06
N GLY A 174 17.20 3.95 -20.18
CA GLY A 174 18.47 3.76 -20.88
C GLY A 174 19.66 4.45 -20.22
N LEU A 175 19.61 4.67 -18.90
CA LEU A 175 20.65 5.38 -18.17
C LEU A 175 21.78 4.43 -17.79
N SER A 176 23.04 4.90 -17.94
CA SER A 176 24.25 4.11 -17.69
C SER A 176 24.41 3.63 -16.25
N GLN A 177 23.80 4.32 -15.30
CA GLN A 177 23.85 3.94 -13.89
C GLN A 177 22.98 2.72 -13.53
N ALA A 178 22.15 2.21 -14.44
CA ALA A 178 21.22 1.12 -14.17
C ALA A 178 21.94 -0.12 -13.60
N ASP A 179 23.10 -0.50 -14.16
CA ASP A 179 23.88 -1.65 -13.69
C ASP A 179 24.40 -1.47 -12.26
N GLU A 180 24.89 -0.27 -11.92
CA GLU A 180 25.38 0.07 -10.58
C GLU A 180 24.23 -0.03 -9.54
N PHE A 181 23.06 0.56 -9.85
CA PHE A 181 21.92 0.53 -8.94
C PHE A 181 21.32 -0.87 -8.81
N LEU A 182 21.33 -1.68 -9.86
CA LEU A 182 20.90 -3.08 -9.78
C LEU A 182 21.87 -3.92 -8.94
N THR A 183 23.18 -3.72 -9.08
CA THR A 183 24.19 -4.39 -8.26
C THR A 183 24.00 -4.05 -6.78
N ALA A 184 23.74 -2.77 -6.46
CA ALA A 184 23.44 -2.35 -5.10
C ALA A 184 22.13 -2.97 -4.57
N ALA A 185 21.08 -3.07 -5.41
CA ALA A 185 19.83 -3.72 -5.05
C ALA A 185 20.02 -5.22 -4.76
N ILE A 186 20.81 -5.92 -5.57
CA ILE A 186 21.15 -7.35 -5.37
C ILE A 186 21.92 -7.53 -4.05
N ALA A 187 22.82 -6.61 -3.70
CA ALA A 187 23.53 -6.66 -2.43
C ALA A 187 22.59 -6.44 -1.21
N ILE A 188 21.48 -5.71 -1.38
CA ILE A 188 20.45 -5.55 -0.36
C ILE A 188 19.66 -6.84 -0.19
N ASN A 189 19.12 -7.41 -1.27
CA ASN A 189 18.39 -8.67 -1.22
C ASN A 189 18.74 -9.57 -2.41
N PRO A 190 19.65 -10.54 -2.23
CA PRO A 190 20.12 -11.40 -3.30
C PRO A 190 19.12 -12.48 -3.75
N HIS A 191 17.99 -12.62 -3.06
CA HIS A 191 16.96 -13.61 -3.41
C HIS A 191 16.03 -13.12 -4.54
N VAL A 192 15.92 -11.82 -4.75
CA VAL A 192 15.00 -11.21 -5.74
C VAL A 192 15.27 -11.68 -7.19
N PRO A 193 16.52 -11.78 -7.67
CA PRO A 193 16.76 -12.22 -9.05
C PRO A 193 16.17 -13.58 -9.39
N ALA A 194 16.26 -14.54 -8.48
CA ALA A 194 15.70 -15.89 -8.67
C ALA A 194 14.16 -15.84 -8.74
N MET A 195 13.54 -15.05 -7.89
CA MET A 195 12.09 -14.88 -7.83
C MET A 195 11.53 -14.21 -9.10
N LEU A 196 12.14 -13.11 -9.55
CA LEU A 196 11.75 -12.40 -10.77
C LEU A 196 12.06 -13.17 -12.06
N ALA A 197 13.04 -14.08 -12.03
CA ALA A 197 13.35 -14.95 -13.17
C ALA A 197 12.32 -16.07 -13.38
N SER A 198 11.45 -16.31 -12.42
CA SER A 198 10.35 -17.28 -12.52
C SER A 198 9.41 -16.94 -13.68
N LYS A 199 8.92 -17.98 -14.37
CA LYS A 199 7.88 -17.80 -15.40
C LYS A 199 6.51 -17.47 -14.81
N ARG A 200 6.25 -17.94 -13.61
CA ARG A 200 5.01 -17.68 -12.86
C ARG A 200 5.27 -16.56 -11.85
N GLN A 201 4.28 -15.70 -11.69
CA GLN A 201 4.29 -14.72 -10.61
C GLN A 201 4.36 -15.48 -9.27
N PRO A 202 5.33 -15.17 -8.40
CA PRO A 202 5.36 -15.73 -7.06
C PRO A 202 4.07 -15.40 -6.30
N MET A 203 3.65 -16.29 -5.41
CA MET A 203 2.55 -15.98 -4.49
C MET A 203 3.02 -14.98 -3.43
N MET A 204 2.09 -14.20 -2.86
CA MET A 204 2.41 -13.42 -1.67
C MET A 204 2.82 -14.37 -0.54
N PRO A 205 3.89 -14.09 0.22
CA PRO A 205 4.23 -14.89 1.39
C PRO A 205 3.11 -14.80 2.44
N PRO A 206 2.91 -15.84 3.25
CA PRO A 206 1.92 -15.80 4.32
C PRO A 206 2.36 -14.85 5.44
N GLY A 207 1.37 -14.27 6.13
CA GLY A 207 1.57 -13.37 7.26
C GLY A 207 1.71 -11.90 6.87
N ASP A 208 1.53 -11.03 7.86
CA ASP A 208 1.46 -9.58 7.68
C ASP A 208 2.84 -8.89 7.72
N THR A 209 3.86 -9.62 8.16
CA THR A 209 5.22 -9.09 8.30
C THR A 209 6.24 -10.03 7.71
N VAL A 210 7.23 -9.45 7.04
CA VAL A 210 8.38 -10.18 6.50
C VAL A 210 9.69 -9.60 7.06
N ALA A 211 10.67 -10.44 7.31
CA ALA A 211 11.98 -10.00 7.77
C ALA A 211 12.72 -9.28 6.62
N PHE A 212 13.49 -8.26 6.98
CA PHE A 212 14.35 -7.56 6.03
C PHE A 212 15.35 -8.50 5.36
N ARG A 213 15.55 -8.31 4.06
CA ARG A 213 16.53 -9.04 3.25
C ARG A 213 16.30 -10.55 3.23
N SER A 214 15.11 -10.98 3.58
CA SER A 214 14.71 -12.39 3.60
C SER A 214 14.25 -12.87 2.21
N PRO A 215 14.19 -14.20 1.99
CA PRO A 215 13.53 -14.77 0.82
C PRO A 215 12.05 -14.36 0.72
N GLU A 216 11.36 -14.22 1.86
CA GLU A 216 9.95 -13.83 1.94
C GLU A 216 9.76 -12.37 1.48
N GLU A 217 10.67 -11.45 1.87
CA GLU A 217 10.65 -10.07 1.36
C GLU A 217 10.89 -10.04 -0.16
N ALA A 218 11.82 -10.85 -0.66
CA ALA A 218 12.05 -10.99 -2.09
C ALA A 218 10.83 -11.56 -2.82
N GLN A 219 10.13 -12.52 -2.21
CA GLN A 219 8.91 -13.11 -2.74
C GLN A 219 7.77 -12.07 -2.78
N ALA A 220 7.57 -11.29 -1.71
CA ALA A 220 6.60 -10.21 -1.66
C ALA A 220 6.88 -9.16 -2.75
N TYR A 221 8.12 -8.70 -2.84
CA TYR A 221 8.52 -7.77 -3.90
C TYR A 221 8.25 -8.35 -5.30
N ALA A 222 8.68 -9.58 -5.55
CA ALA A 222 8.52 -10.23 -6.86
C ALA A 222 7.03 -10.46 -7.18
N HIS A 223 6.19 -10.77 -6.19
CA HIS A 223 4.73 -10.83 -6.38
C HIS A 223 4.20 -9.52 -6.97
N MET A 224 4.57 -8.40 -6.38
CA MET A 224 4.07 -7.08 -6.78
C MET A 224 4.70 -6.55 -8.07
N ALA A 225 5.98 -6.87 -8.33
CA ALA A 225 6.76 -6.30 -9.42
C ALA A 225 6.83 -7.16 -10.69
N HIS A 226 6.43 -8.44 -10.61
CA HIS A 226 6.63 -9.43 -11.67
C HIS A 226 6.11 -8.98 -13.04
N GLU A 227 4.89 -8.44 -13.07
CA GLU A 227 4.27 -7.97 -14.32
C GLU A 227 5.08 -6.83 -14.95
N ALA A 228 5.47 -5.83 -14.17
CA ALA A 228 6.24 -4.69 -14.65
C ALA A 228 7.64 -5.07 -15.16
N TRP A 229 8.32 -6.01 -14.48
CA TRP A 229 9.61 -6.54 -14.95
C TRP A 229 9.47 -7.29 -16.27
N ARG A 230 8.43 -8.09 -16.41
CA ARG A 230 8.17 -8.84 -17.66
C ARG A 230 7.70 -7.95 -18.81
N ALA A 231 6.91 -6.93 -18.52
CA ALA A 231 6.48 -5.94 -19.49
C ALA A 231 7.63 -5.02 -19.97
N THR A 232 8.74 -4.98 -19.21
CA THR A 232 9.92 -4.20 -19.61
C THR A 232 10.82 -5.03 -20.51
N PRO A 233 10.98 -4.67 -21.83
CA PRO A 233 11.78 -5.43 -22.76
C PRO A 233 13.21 -5.63 -22.25
N LYS A 234 13.70 -6.87 -22.29
CA LYS A 234 15.05 -7.28 -21.89
C LYS A 234 15.37 -7.15 -20.38
N ALA A 235 14.49 -6.63 -19.53
CA ALA A 235 14.78 -6.41 -18.10
C ALA A 235 15.16 -7.70 -17.37
N THR A 236 14.45 -8.81 -17.60
CA THR A 236 14.76 -10.10 -16.97
C THR A 236 16.11 -10.67 -17.46
N ALA A 237 16.47 -10.46 -18.72
CA ALA A 237 17.78 -10.88 -19.23
C ALA A 237 18.90 -10.02 -18.63
N TRP A 238 18.70 -8.71 -18.56
CA TRP A 238 19.61 -7.78 -17.88
C TRP A 238 19.80 -8.13 -16.41
N LEU A 239 18.72 -8.39 -15.67
CA LEU A 239 18.77 -8.82 -14.27
C LEU A 239 19.67 -10.06 -14.09
N LYS A 240 19.48 -11.10 -14.93
CA LYS A 240 20.30 -12.32 -14.89
C LYS A 240 21.78 -12.04 -15.18
N THR A 241 22.06 -11.16 -16.14
CA THR A 241 23.44 -10.80 -16.51
C THR A 241 24.16 -10.09 -15.37
N VAL A 242 23.49 -9.15 -14.68
CA VAL A 242 24.08 -8.42 -13.55
C VAL A 242 24.22 -9.32 -12.32
N ALA A 243 23.23 -10.17 -12.06
CA ALA A 243 23.26 -11.11 -10.93
C ALA A 243 24.30 -12.24 -11.06
N ALA A 244 24.83 -12.47 -12.24
CA ALA A 244 25.88 -13.48 -12.50
C ALA A 244 27.31 -12.93 -12.37
N ARG A 245 27.49 -11.64 -12.14
CA ARG A 245 28.79 -10.97 -11.91
C ARG A 245 29.22 -11.04 -10.45
#